data_477471a986bf876dc32014376211fa05
#
_entry.id   477471a986bf876dc32014376211fa05
#
_cell.length_a   1.000
_cell.length_b   1.000
_cell.length_c   1.000
_cell.angle_alpha   90.00
_cell.angle_beta   90.00
_cell.angle_gamma   90.00
#
_symmetry.space_group_name_H-M   'P 1'
#
loop_
_entity.id
_entity.type
_entity.pdbx_description
1 polymer ?
#
loop_
_entity_poly.entity_id
_entity_poly.type
_entity_poly.pdbx_seq_one_letter_code
_entity_poly.pdbx_strand_id
1 'polypeptide(L)'
;MVRYKWDPAKAKANIEDHGVSFVEAVTVLEDDFALTREDSDAVDEQRFVTLGMSGVGNLLVVVYTYREPDVIRLISAWKANKPQRSRYEKNRR
;
A
#
# COMPACT_ATOMS: atom_id res chain seq x y z
N MET A 1 18.23 -5.78 1.39
CA MET A 1 16.93 -6.47 1.18
C MET A 1 15.86 -5.78 2.03
N VAL A 2 14.74 -5.47 1.43
CA VAL A 2 13.63 -4.84 2.15
C VAL A 2 12.85 -5.90 2.93
N ARG A 3 12.52 -5.60 4.19
CA ARG A 3 11.70 -6.45 5.03
C ARG A 3 10.38 -5.75 5.31
N TYR A 4 9.30 -6.53 5.41
CA TYR A 4 7.97 -6.01 5.66
C TYR A 4 7.48 -6.46 7.02
N LYS A 5 6.87 -5.53 7.76
CA LYS A 5 6.32 -5.83 9.10
C LYS A 5 4.94 -5.22 9.23
N TRP A 6 4.15 -5.76 10.13
CA TRP A 6 2.85 -5.19 10.51
C TRP A 6 2.40 -5.76 11.84
N ASP A 7 1.45 -5.05 12.44
CA ASP A 7 0.77 -5.49 13.67
C ASP A 7 -0.32 -6.51 13.28
N PRO A 8 -0.30 -7.72 13.84
CA PRO A 8 -1.33 -8.73 13.50
C PRO A 8 -2.75 -8.28 13.73
N ALA A 9 -3.02 -7.47 14.77
CA ALA A 9 -4.35 -6.96 15.03
C ALA A 9 -4.80 -5.99 13.93
N LYS A 10 -3.89 -5.15 13.44
CA LYS A 10 -4.19 -4.25 12.33
C LYS A 10 -4.41 -5.01 11.03
N ALA A 11 -3.65 -6.08 10.80
CA ALA A 11 -3.81 -6.90 9.61
C ALA A 11 -5.20 -7.54 9.59
N LYS A 12 -5.64 -8.06 10.75
CA LYS A 12 -6.98 -8.65 10.88
C LYS A 12 -8.07 -7.60 10.65
N ALA A 13 -7.94 -6.44 11.28
CA ALA A 13 -8.90 -5.36 11.12
C ALA A 13 -8.98 -4.90 9.66
N ASN A 14 -7.85 -4.86 8.96
CA ASN A 14 -7.83 -4.43 7.56
C ASN A 14 -8.61 -5.41 6.67
N ILE A 15 -8.52 -6.70 6.93
CA ILE A 15 -9.31 -7.69 6.19
C ILE A 15 -10.79 -7.49 6.48
N GLU A 16 -11.15 -7.28 7.75
CA GLU A 16 -12.55 -7.08 8.15
C GLU A 16 -13.14 -5.80 7.56
N ASP A 17 -12.36 -4.72 7.55
CA ASP A 17 -12.85 -3.41 7.11
C ASP A 17 -12.77 -3.21 5.59
N HIS A 18 -11.75 -3.77 4.94
CA HIS A 18 -11.47 -3.48 3.53
C HIS A 18 -11.38 -4.72 2.64
N GLY A 19 -11.36 -5.92 3.23
CA GLY A 19 -11.25 -7.16 2.47
C GLY A 19 -9.87 -7.36 1.83
N VAL A 20 -8.85 -6.70 2.33
CA VAL A 20 -7.49 -6.74 1.75
C VAL A 20 -6.51 -7.24 2.81
N SER A 21 -5.74 -8.28 2.47
CA SER A 21 -4.68 -8.78 3.34
C SER A 21 -3.41 -7.96 3.14
N PHE A 22 -2.60 -7.86 4.21
CA PHE A 22 -1.30 -7.20 4.09
C PHE A 22 -0.31 -8.03 3.27
N VAL A 23 -0.49 -9.35 3.22
CA VAL A 23 0.33 -10.20 2.36
C VAL A 23 0.14 -9.81 0.90
N GLU A 24 -1.10 -9.59 0.49
CA GLU A 24 -1.36 -9.09 -0.87
C GLU A 24 -0.86 -7.67 -1.04
N ALA A 25 -1.06 -6.80 -0.04
CA ALA A 25 -0.65 -5.40 -0.12
C ALA A 25 0.85 -5.24 -0.36
N VAL A 26 1.67 -6.11 0.22
CA VAL A 26 3.13 -6.08 0.01
C VAL A 26 3.47 -6.19 -1.48
N THR A 27 2.76 -7.02 -2.23
CA THR A 27 3.06 -7.22 -3.65
C THR A 27 2.85 -5.95 -4.48
N VAL A 28 1.99 -5.05 -4.01
CA VAL A 28 1.78 -3.74 -4.67
C VAL A 28 3.06 -2.91 -4.68
N LEU A 29 3.84 -3.01 -3.61
CA LEU A 29 5.07 -2.22 -3.48
C LEU A 29 6.17 -2.69 -4.43
N GLU A 30 5.97 -3.82 -5.09
CA GLU A 30 6.89 -4.37 -6.09
C GLU A 30 6.43 -4.11 -7.52
N ASP A 31 5.30 -3.42 -7.70
CA ASP A 31 4.78 -3.09 -9.02
C ASP A 31 5.60 -1.94 -9.63
N ASP A 32 6.21 -2.18 -10.80
CA ASP A 32 7.05 -1.19 -11.50
C ASP A 32 6.27 0.04 -11.94
N PHE A 33 4.96 -0.05 -12.07
CA PHE A 33 4.11 1.05 -12.51
C PHE A 33 3.40 1.74 -11.36
N ALA A 34 3.73 1.39 -10.12
CA ALA A 34 3.10 1.97 -8.94
C ALA A 34 3.38 3.47 -8.83
N LEU A 35 2.39 4.20 -8.32
CA LEU A 35 2.49 5.64 -8.08
C LEU A 35 2.57 5.86 -6.58
N THR A 36 3.64 6.50 -6.12
CA THR A 36 3.87 6.71 -4.69
C THR A 36 3.95 8.21 -4.38
N ARG A 37 3.32 8.61 -3.29
CA ARG A 37 3.44 9.96 -2.76
C ARG A 37 3.57 9.90 -1.25
N GLU A 38 4.10 10.97 -0.69
CA GLU A 38 4.11 11.13 0.75
C GLU A 38 2.71 11.55 1.22
N ASP A 39 2.28 11.03 2.38
CA ASP A 39 1.01 11.42 2.99
C ASP A 39 1.24 12.69 3.82
N SER A 40 0.82 13.83 3.28
CA SER A 40 1.03 15.13 3.92
C SER A 40 0.17 15.30 5.17
N ASP A 41 -0.83 14.46 5.38
CA ASP A 41 -1.71 14.53 6.56
C ASP A 41 -1.19 13.70 7.73
N ALA A 42 -0.11 12.96 7.55
CA ALA A 42 0.48 12.19 8.64
C ALA A 42 1.13 13.14 9.65
N VAL A 43 0.88 12.91 10.95
CA VAL A 43 1.28 13.84 12.01
C VAL A 43 2.58 13.41 12.70
N ASP A 44 2.63 12.21 13.25
CA ASP A 44 3.73 11.81 14.12
C ASP A 44 4.86 11.10 13.40
N GLU A 45 4.62 10.58 12.23
CA GLU A 45 5.62 9.85 11.46
C GLU A 45 5.38 10.07 9.98
N GLN A 46 6.43 9.96 9.21
CA GLN A 46 6.33 10.09 7.76
C GLN A 46 5.66 8.85 7.19
N ARG A 47 4.59 9.05 6.44
CA ARG A 47 3.84 7.98 5.80
C ARG A 47 3.83 8.14 4.29
N PHE A 48 3.72 7.03 3.60
CA PHE A 48 3.69 6.99 2.14
C PHE A 48 2.43 6.27 1.69
N VAL A 49 1.93 6.67 0.53
CA VAL A 49 0.74 6.08 -0.08
C VAL A 49 1.14 5.62 -1.48
N THR A 50 0.98 4.33 -1.75
CA THR A 50 1.31 3.75 -3.05
C THR A 50 0.05 3.17 -3.68
N LEU A 51 -0.21 3.55 -4.92
CA LEU A 51 -1.28 3.01 -5.75
C LEU A 51 -0.63 2.06 -6.77
N GLY A 52 -0.99 0.80 -6.72
CA GLY A 52 -0.38 -0.17 -7.62
C GLY A 52 -1.17 -1.47 -7.72
N MET A 53 -0.74 -2.32 -8.64
CA MET A 53 -1.38 -3.60 -8.91
C MET A 53 -0.74 -4.69 -8.05
N SER A 54 -1.58 -5.46 -7.35
CA SER A 54 -1.08 -6.60 -6.59
C SER A 54 -0.71 -7.75 -7.49
N GLY A 55 0.04 -8.72 -6.95
CA GLY A 55 0.45 -9.90 -7.69
C GLY A 55 -0.69 -10.78 -8.15
N VAL A 56 -1.90 -10.61 -7.59
CA VAL A 56 -3.09 -11.36 -8.01
C VAL A 56 -4.07 -10.50 -8.80
N GLY A 57 -3.65 -9.32 -9.24
CA GLY A 57 -4.43 -8.52 -10.19
C GLY A 57 -5.43 -7.56 -9.59
N ASN A 58 -5.27 -7.18 -8.32
CA ASN A 58 -6.12 -6.17 -7.69
C ASN A 58 -5.40 -4.85 -7.61
N LEU A 59 -6.06 -3.77 -8.00
CA LEU A 59 -5.50 -2.43 -7.87
C LEU A 59 -5.78 -1.91 -6.47
N LEU A 60 -4.73 -1.66 -5.70
CA LEU A 60 -4.82 -1.32 -4.29
C LEU A 60 -4.11 -0.01 -3.98
N VAL A 61 -4.59 0.62 -2.90
CA VAL A 61 -3.91 1.75 -2.26
C VAL A 61 -3.30 1.20 -0.97
N VAL A 62 -2.00 1.40 -0.76
CA VAL A 62 -1.28 0.85 0.40
C VAL A 62 -0.62 2.01 1.15
N VAL A 63 -0.87 2.09 2.46
CA VAL A 63 -0.26 3.08 3.34
C VAL A 63 0.76 2.40 4.22
N TYR A 64 1.96 2.99 4.30
CA TYR A 64 3.07 2.39 5.03
C TYR A 64 4.04 3.46 5.50
N THR A 65 4.99 3.05 6.35
CA THR A 65 6.06 3.91 6.81
C THR A 65 7.37 3.11 6.85
N TYR A 66 8.50 3.82 6.85
CA TYR A 66 9.81 3.19 7.04
C TYR A 66 10.17 3.25 8.51
N ARG A 67 10.58 2.12 9.08
CA ARG A 67 10.99 2.06 10.49
C ARG A 67 12.50 2.07 10.65
N GLU A 68 13.18 1.39 9.76
CA GLU A 68 14.64 1.33 9.72
C GLU A 68 15.02 1.40 8.25
N PRO A 69 16.31 1.50 7.90
CA PRO A 69 16.68 1.71 6.50
C PRO A 69 16.05 0.72 5.52
N ASP A 70 15.81 -0.51 5.96
CA ASP A 70 15.30 -1.56 5.09
C ASP A 70 13.99 -2.19 5.57
N VAL A 71 13.28 -1.57 6.52
CA VAL A 71 12.02 -2.11 7.05
C VAL A 71 10.86 -1.22 6.67
N ILE A 72 9.85 -1.81 6.03
CA ILE A 72 8.59 -1.15 5.69
C ILE A 72 7.51 -1.72 6.60
N ARG A 73 6.83 -0.83 7.34
CA ARG A 73 5.71 -1.20 8.20
C ARG A 73 4.41 -0.85 7.52
N LEU A 74 3.57 -1.88 7.25
CA LEU A 74 2.25 -1.70 6.65
C LEU A 74 1.28 -1.13 7.68
N ILE A 75 0.47 -0.16 7.25
CA ILE A 75 -0.49 0.52 8.12
C ILE A 75 -1.90 0.21 7.68
N SER A 76 -2.20 0.32 6.38
CA SER A 76 -3.55 0.11 5.87
C SER A 76 -3.49 -0.17 4.37
N ALA A 77 -4.54 -0.83 3.85
CA ALA A 77 -4.65 -1.08 2.41
C ALA A 77 -6.11 -1.24 2.03
N TRP A 78 -6.50 -0.70 0.87
CA TRP A 78 -7.87 -0.81 0.38
C TRP A 78 -7.89 -0.81 -1.14
N LYS A 79 -9.04 -1.18 -1.72
CA LYS A 79 -9.19 -1.22 -3.17
C LYS A 79 -9.28 0.18 -3.74
N ALA A 80 -8.64 0.40 -4.88
CA ALA A 80 -8.65 1.68 -5.56
C ALA A 80 -10.05 2.00 -6.09
N ASN A 81 -10.40 3.29 -6.09
CA ASN A 81 -11.64 3.77 -6.70
C ASN A 81 -11.42 4.04 -8.20
N LYS A 82 -12.48 4.47 -8.90
CA LYS A 82 -12.41 4.71 -10.35
C LYS A 82 -11.40 5.79 -10.75
N PRO A 83 -11.36 6.98 -10.10
CA PRO A 83 -10.36 7.97 -10.44
C PRO A 83 -8.93 7.49 -10.23
N GLN A 84 -8.68 6.71 -9.17
CA GLN A 84 -7.37 6.14 -8.92
C GLN A 84 -6.99 5.13 -9.99
N ARG A 85 -7.93 4.27 -10.39
CA ARG A 85 -7.71 3.32 -11.47
C ARG A 85 -7.36 4.04 -12.77
N SER A 86 -8.08 5.09 -13.10
CA SER A 86 -7.81 5.87 -14.30
C SER A 86 -6.38 6.45 -14.28
N ARG A 87 -5.98 6.99 -13.14
CA ARG A 87 -4.63 7.55 -12.98
C ARG A 87 -3.55 6.48 -13.14
N TYR A 88 -3.77 5.31 -12.55
CA TYR A 88 -2.81 4.21 -12.66
C TYR A 88 -2.69 3.74 -14.11
N GLU A 89 -3.81 3.56 -14.79
CA GLU A 89 -3.81 3.08 -16.18
C GLU A 89 -3.11 4.06 -17.12
N LYS A 90 -3.27 5.36 -16.89
CA LYS A 90 -2.55 6.37 -17.67
C LYS A 90 -1.04 6.29 -17.44
N ASN A 91 -0.61 5.99 -16.23
CA ASN A 91 0.81 5.87 -15.92
C ASN A 91 1.45 4.65 -16.57
N ARG A 92 0.68 3.61 -16.86
CA ARG A 92 1.19 2.38 -17.48
C ARG A 92 1.43 2.49 -18.98
N ARG A 93 0.89 3.50 -19.61
CA ARG A 93 1.00 3.67 -21.08
C ARG A 93 2.37 4.13 -21.51
#